data_aed88651ee2ae00d3dbd8b49debf144c
#
_entry.id   aed88651ee2ae00d3dbd8b49debf144c
#
_cell.length_a   1.000
_cell.length_b   1.000
_cell.length_c   1.000
_cell.angle_alpha   90.00
_cell.angle_beta   90.00
_cell.angle_gamma   90.00
#
_symmetry.space_group_name_H-M   'P 1'
#
loop_
_entity.id
_entity.type
_entity.pdbx_description
1 polymer ?
#
loop_
_entity_poly.entity_id
_entity_poly.type
_entity_poly.pdbx_seq_one_letter_code
_entity_poly.pdbx_strand_id
1 'polypeptide(L)'
;AERGFAKQACIGSSFSSKTGLFRGNLMGKRVDHCARTVITGAPELDIDEIGVPERIARTLTVPIPVTSFNRAAVQRLIAAGKVKQLVDDASGTIIPCAAGQTPKMLCPGFVAERFLQNGDVVVLNRQPTLHRCSIMAHRVRVVPGLTLQLHPSCTAPYNADFDGDEMNMHVPQT
;
A
#
# COMPACT_ATOMS: atom_id res chain seq x y z
N ALA A 1 -37.08 -9.51 34.89
CA ALA A 1 -36.23 -8.74 34.00
C ALA A 1 -34.91 -8.44 34.72
N GLU A 2 -33.93 -9.34 34.58
CA GLU A 2 -32.55 -9.11 35.06
C GLU A 2 -31.87 -8.09 34.17
N ARG A 3 -31.57 -6.94 34.73
CA ARG A 3 -30.69 -5.97 34.12
C ARG A 3 -29.26 -6.54 34.16
N GLY A 4 -28.78 -7.05 33.02
CA GLY A 4 -27.41 -7.47 32.87
C GLY A 4 -26.47 -6.29 33.20
N PHE A 5 -25.74 -6.38 34.29
CA PHE A 5 -24.67 -5.44 34.62
C PHE A 5 -23.66 -5.48 33.49
N ALA A 6 -23.48 -4.33 32.82
CA ALA A 6 -22.39 -4.16 31.87
C ALA A 6 -21.09 -4.51 32.60
N LYS A 7 -20.35 -5.52 32.12
CA LYS A 7 -19.04 -5.86 32.67
C LYS A 7 -18.18 -4.61 32.67
N GLN A 8 -17.87 -4.07 33.84
CA GLN A 8 -16.93 -2.98 33.99
C GLN A 8 -15.60 -3.39 33.34
N ALA A 9 -15.13 -2.58 32.39
CA ALA A 9 -13.84 -2.78 31.76
C ALA A 9 -12.75 -2.65 32.83
N CYS A 10 -12.17 -3.78 33.26
CA CYS A 10 -11.03 -3.76 34.16
C CYS A 10 -9.72 -3.76 33.36
N ILE A 11 -8.66 -3.25 33.96
CA ILE A 11 -7.33 -3.20 33.33
C ILE A 11 -6.89 -4.62 32.88
N GLY A 12 -7.14 -5.66 33.66
CA GLY A 12 -6.84 -7.05 33.29
C GLY A 12 -7.55 -7.54 32.03
N SER A 13 -8.81 -7.12 31.81
CA SER A 13 -9.53 -7.48 30.58
C SER A 13 -8.98 -6.77 29.34
N SER A 14 -8.44 -5.54 29.51
CA SER A 14 -7.79 -4.79 28.44
C SER A 14 -6.46 -5.41 28.00
N PHE A 15 -5.81 -6.19 28.85
CA PHE A 15 -4.59 -6.91 28.52
C PHE A 15 -4.83 -8.28 27.88
N SER A 16 -5.73 -9.07 28.39
CA SER A 16 -5.89 -10.49 28.02
C SER A 16 -6.90 -10.74 26.89
N SER A 17 -7.86 -9.83 26.65
CA SER A 17 -8.90 -10.05 25.66
C SER A 17 -8.39 -9.92 24.21
N LYS A 18 -9.09 -10.58 23.27
CA LYS A 18 -8.81 -10.46 21.82
C LYS A 18 -8.92 -9.02 21.31
N THR A 19 -9.76 -8.21 21.93
CA THR A 19 -9.97 -6.78 21.65
C THR A 19 -9.13 -5.88 22.53
N GLY A 20 -8.29 -6.44 23.40
CA GLY A 20 -7.41 -5.70 24.28
C GLY A 20 -6.24 -5.05 23.55
N LEU A 21 -5.60 -4.10 24.22
CA LEU A 21 -4.51 -3.29 23.68
C LEU A 21 -3.36 -4.12 23.10
N PHE A 22 -2.94 -5.18 23.78
CA PHE A 22 -1.82 -6.01 23.31
C PHE A 22 -2.17 -6.79 22.05
N ARG A 23 -3.29 -7.50 22.03
CA ARG A 23 -3.66 -8.37 20.90
C ARG A 23 -4.30 -7.57 19.74
N GLY A 24 -5.02 -6.50 20.05
CA GLY A 24 -5.77 -5.72 19.06
C GLY A 24 -4.99 -4.55 18.43
N ASN A 25 -3.99 -3.99 19.13
CA ASN A 25 -3.32 -2.78 18.68
C ASN A 25 -1.79 -2.86 18.65
N LEU A 26 -1.15 -3.68 19.50
CA LEU A 26 0.30 -3.80 19.54
C LEU A 26 0.82 -4.97 18.71
N MET A 27 0.28 -6.19 18.91
CA MET A 27 0.69 -7.39 18.16
C MET A 27 0.16 -7.38 16.73
N GLY A 28 -0.94 -6.70 16.47
CA GLY A 28 -1.53 -6.52 15.14
C GLY A 28 -2.35 -5.25 15.10
N LYS A 29 -2.22 -4.47 14.04
CA LYS A 29 -2.98 -3.25 13.79
C LYS A 29 -3.34 -3.12 12.33
N ARG A 30 -4.33 -2.27 12.03
CA ARG A 30 -4.63 -1.87 10.65
C ARG A 30 -3.52 -0.97 10.15
N VAL A 31 -3.15 -1.15 8.89
CA VAL A 31 -2.09 -0.39 8.23
C VAL A 31 -2.65 0.33 7.01
N ASP A 32 -2.07 1.49 6.71
CA ASP A 32 -2.39 2.29 5.53
C ASP A 32 -1.55 1.83 4.32
N HIS A 33 -1.74 2.49 3.18
CA HIS A 33 -1.04 2.22 1.91
C HIS A 33 -1.17 0.77 1.45
N CYS A 34 -2.37 0.19 1.62
CA CYS A 34 -2.70 -1.16 1.23
C CYS A 34 -3.90 -1.17 0.29
N ALA A 35 -3.96 -2.17 -0.57
CA ALA A 35 -5.13 -2.48 -1.38
C ALA A 35 -5.51 -3.94 -1.24
N ARG A 36 -6.79 -4.24 -1.40
CA ARG A 36 -7.33 -5.60 -1.45
C ARG A 36 -8.32 -5.71 -2.59
N THR A 37 -8.11 -6.70 -3.44
CA THR A 37 -9.05 -7.02 -4.53
C THR A 37 -8.86 -8.46 -4.98
N VAL A 38 -9.79 -8.91 -5.82
CA VAL A 38 -9.77 -10.23 -6.44
C VAL A 38 -8.55 -10.37 -7.35
N ILE A 39 -8.00 -11.57 -7.41
CA ILE A 39 -6.90 -11.93 -8.30
C ILE A 39 -7.41 -12.64 -9.56
N THR A 40 -6.71 -12.41 -10.68
CA THR A 40 -6.94 -13.11 -11.95
C THR A 40 -5.61 -13.56 -12.53
N GLY A 41 -5.63 -14.65 -13.29
CA GLY A 41 -4.45 -15.16 -13.97
C GLY A 41 -4.06 -14.31 -15.18
N ALA A 42 -2.76 -14.03 -15.33
CA ALA A 42 -2.19 -13.29 -16.45
C ALA A 42 -0.85 -13.92 -16.84
N PRO A 43 -0.85 -14.85 -17.81
CA PRO A 43 0.37 -15.54 -18.24
C PRO A 43 1.33 -14.63 -19.04
N GLU A 44 0.89 -13.44 -19.44
CA GLU A 44 1.70 -12.43 -20.14
C GLU A 44 2.60 -11.59 -19.23
N LEU A 45 2.45 -11.74 -17.93
CA LEU A 45 3.32 -11.10 -16.92
C LEU A 45 4.55 -11.98 -16.66
N ASP A 46 5.64 -11.37 -16.25
CA ASP A 46 6.77 -12.11 -15.71
C ASP A 46 6.47 -12.67 -14.31
N ILE A 47 7.23 -13.67 -13.86
CA ILE A 47 7.02 -14.33 -12.56
C ILE A 47 7.19 -13.36 -11.40
N ASP A 48 8.05 -12.36 -11.53
CA ASP A 48 8.30 -11.33 -10.53
C ASP A 48 7.39 -10.09 -10.68
N GLU A 49 6.51 -10.07 -11.70
CA GLU A 49 5.58 -8.97 -11.93
C GLU A 49 4.20 -9.23 -11.32
N ILE A 50 3.52 -8.12 -11.00
CA ILE A 50 2.11 -8.10 -10.67
C ILE A 50 1.39 -7.01 -11.45
N GLY A 51 0.29 -7.37 -12.10
CA GLY A 51 -0.60 -6.42 -12.75
C GLY A 51 -1.46 -5.69 -11.72
N VAL A 52 -1.27 -4.38 -11.61
CA VAL A 52 -2.02 -3.53 -10.69
C VAL A 52 -2.99 -2.66 -11.48
N PRO A 53 -4.29 -2.67 -11.14
CA PRO A 53 -5.28 -1.81 -11.78
C PRO A 53 -4.90 -0.34 -11.70
N GLU A 54 -5.08 0.40 -12.79
CA GLU A 54 -4.78 1.84 -12.87
C GLU A 54 -5.47 2.64 -11.75
N ARG A 55 -6.70 2.26 -11.39
CA ARG A 55 -7.46 2.89 -10.30
C ARG A 55 -6.73 2.77 -8.95
N ILE A 56 -6.16 1.62 -8.65
CA ILE A 56 -5.39 1.39 -7.42
C ILE A 56 -4.05 2.15 -7.51
N ALA A 57 -3.38 2.08 -8.67
CA ALA A 57 -2.11 2.76 -8.89
C ALA A 57 -2.21 4.29 -8.74
N ARG A 58 -3.35 4.88 -9.07
CA ARG A 58 -3.65 6.32 -8.86
C ARG A 58 -4.09 6.67 -7.43
N THR A 59 -4.36 5.69 -6.59
CA THR A 59 -4.80 5.94 -5.21
C THR A 59 -3.64 5.82 -4.24
N LEU A 60 -2.82 4.77 -4.42
CA LEU A 60 -1.67 4.49 -3.56
C LEU A 60 -0.45 5.32 -3.98
N THR A 61 0.31 5.73 -2.98
CA THR A 61 1.46 6.60 -3.16
C THR A 61 2.73 5.99 -2.60
N VAL A 62 3.85 6.35 -3.22
CA VAL A 62 5.21 6.02 -2.77
C VAL A 62 5.90 7.32 -2.39
N PRO A 63 6.45 7.45 -1.18
CA PRO A 63 7.15 8.66 -0.77
C PRO A 63 8.54 8.72 -1.43
N ILE A 64 8.90 9.89 -1.92
CA ILE A 64 10.25 10.21 -2.41
C ILE A 64 10.76 11.41 -1.63
N PRO A 65 11.80 11.28 -0.80
CA PRO A 65 12.41 12.42 -0.15
C PRO A 65 13.08 13.32 -1.19
N VAL A 66 12.80 14.61 -1.12
CA VAL A 66 13.39 15.61 -2.04
C VAL A 66 14.78 15.96 -1.54
N THR A 67 15.77 15.71 -2.39
CA THR A 67 17.17 16.06 -2.17
C THR A 67 17.66 17.02 -3.24
N SER A 68 18.82 17.64 -3.05
CA SER A 68 19.43 18.50 -4.05
C SER A 68 19.68 17.78 -5.39
N PHE A 69 19.95 16.47 -5.35
CA PHE A 69 20.26 15.67 -6.55
C PHE A 69 19.00 15.28 -7.34
N ASN A 70 17.89 14.96 -6.67
CA ASN A 70 16.68 14.47 -7.35
C ASN A 70 15.65 15.56 -7.62
N ARG A 71 15.88 16.81 -7.18
CA ARG A 71 14.96 17.94 -7.32
C ARG A 71 14.41 18.11 -8.74
N ALA A 72 15.29 18.06 -9.74
CA ALA A 72 14.89 18.22 -11.14
C ALA A 72 14.03 17.04 -11.64
N ALA A 73 14.26 15.83 -11.15
CA ALA A 73 13.45 14.67 -11.46
C ALA A 73 12.05 14.78 -10.83
N VAL A 74 11.98 15.16 -9.55
CA VAL A 74 10.71 15.38 -8.85
C VAL A 74 9.90 16.50 -9.51
N GLN A 75 10.53 17.61 -9.94
CA GLN A 75 9.85 18.68 -10.69
C GLN A 75 9.22 18.17 -11.98
N ARG A 76 9.92 17.29 -12.72
CA ARG A 76 9.36 16.66 -13.93
C ARG A 76 8.15 15.77 -13.61
N LEU A 77 8.21 15.02 -12.51
CA LEU A 77 7.08 14.19 -12.05
C LEU A 77 5.87 15.03 -11.67
N ILE A 78 6.08 16.18 -11.01
CA ILE A 78 5.00 17.12 -10.64
C ILE A 78 4.40 17.73 -11.92
N ALA A 79 5.22 18.19 -12.84
CA ALA A 79 4.76 18.75 -14.12
C ALA A 79 3.95 17.72 -14.94
N ALA A 80 4.34 16.44 -14.87
CA ALA A 80 3.63 15.34 -15.51
C ALA A 80 2.36 14.89 -14.75
N GLY A 81 2.01 15.52 -13.62
CA GLY A 81 0.83 15.14 -12.80
C GLY A 81 0.94 13.77 -12.13
N LYS A 82 2.17 13.29 -11.91
CA LYS A 82 2.43 11.96 -11.30
C LYS A 82 2.65 12.03 -9.78
N VAL A 83 2.54 13.20 -9.18
CA VAL A 83 2.67 13.43 -7.74
C VAL A 83 1.33 13.89 -7.20
N LYS A 84 0.88 13.26 -6.13
CA LYS A 84 -0.38 13.58 -5.46
C LYS A 84 -0.23 14.82 -4.58
N GLN A 85 0.79 14.82 -3.74
CA GLN A 85 1.03 15.87 -2.77
C GLN A 85 2.50 15.94 -2.36
N LEU A 86 2.88 17.10 -1.84
CA LEU A 86 4.16 17.31 -1.15
C LEU A 86 3.89 17.45 0.34
N VAL A 87 4.65 16.77 1.15
CA VAL A 87 4.61 16.86 2.61
C VAL A 87 5.92 17.51 3.06
N ASP A 88 5.83 18.54 3.84
CA ASP A 88 7.00 19.13 4.49
C ASP A 88 7.30 18.31 5.76
N ASP A 89 8.46 17.67 5.79
CA ASP A 89 8.85 16.80 6.90
C ASP A 89 9.02 17.56 8.23
N ALA A 90 9.38 18.85 8.17
CA ALA A 90 9.60 19.67 9.34
C ALA A 90 8.30 20.21 9.96
N SER A 91 7.36 20.70 9.13
CA SER A 91 6.12 21.32 9.60
C SER A 91 4.90 20.40 9.51
N GLY A 92 5.01 19.26 8.81
CA GLY A 92 3.90 18.37 8.50
C GLY A 92 2.87 19.00 7.54
N THR A 93 3.19 20.13 6.90
CA THR A 93 2.28 20.83 6.01
C THR A 93 2.12 20.05 4.70
N ILE A 94 0.88 19.76 4.31
CA ILE A 94 0.55 19.04 3.09
C ILE A 94 0.18 20.05 2.00
N ILE A 95 0.89 20.01 0.88
CA ILE A 95 0.65 20.85 -0.30
C ILE A 95 0.16 19.93 -1.43
N PRO A 96 -1.12 19.99 -1.81
CA PRO A 96 -1.64 19.21 -2.92
C PRO A 96 -1.00 19.69 -4.24
N CYS A 97 -0.61 18.74 -5.08
CA CYS A 97 -0.02 19.05 -6.40
C CYS A 97 -1.07 18.82 -7.49
N ALA A 98 -1.56 19.91 -8.09
CA ALA A 98 -2.37 19.81 -9.30
C ALA A 98 -1.48 19.63 -10.52
N ALA A 99 -1.95 18.87 -11.51
CA ALA A 99 -1.23 18.69 -12.78
C ALA A 99 -0.95 20.06 -13.44
N GLY A 100 0.29 20.27 -13.85
CA GLY A 100 0.72 21.52 -14.49
C GLY A 100 1.13 22.67 -13.54
N GLN A 101 0.94 22.50 -12.23
CA GLN A 101 1.40 23.47 -11.24
C GLN A 101 2.73 23.02 -10.63
N THR A 102 3.82 23.65 -11.00
CA THR A 102 5.08 23.46 -10.28
C THR A 102 5.09 24.37 -9.05
N PRO A 103 5.22 23.83 -7.84
CA PRO A 103 5.36 24.68 -6.66
C PRO A 103 6.60 25.57 -6.81
N LYS A 104 6.44 26.86 -6.54
CA LYS A 104 7.50 27.88 -6.68
C LYS A 104 8.74 27.57 -5.82
N MET A 105 8.58 26.83 -4.75
CA MET A 105 9.68 26.42 -3.86
C MET A 105 9.62 24.91 -3.56
N LEU A 106 10.35 24.15 -4.33
CA LEU A 106 10.66 22.78 -3.98
C LEU A 106 12.03 22.76 -3.26
N CYS A 107 12.03 22.73 -1.94
CA CYS A 107 13.25 22.72 -1.13
C CYS A 107 13.62 21.31 -0.69
N PRO A 108 14.89 21.01 -0.40
CA PRO A 108 15.26 19.80 0.34
C PRO A 108 14.55 19.78 1.69
N GLY A 109 14.08 18.59 2.11
CA GLY A 109 13.26 18.41 3.33
C GLY A 109 11.77 18.18 3.05
N PHE A 110 11.34 18.32 1.78
CA PHE A 110 10.02 17.85 1.37
C PHE A 110 10.04 16.38 1.01
N VAL A 111 8.92 15.69 1.26
CA VAL A 111 8.65 14.35 0.77
C VAL A 111 7.58 14.45 -0.31
N ALA A 112 7.89 14.00 -1.52
CA ALA A 112 6.95 13.95 -2.63
C ALA A 112 6.25 12.60 -2.65
N GLU A 113 4.94 12.57 -2.48
CA GLU A 113 4.12 11.37 -2.63
C GLU A 113 3.73 11.20 -4.09
N ARG A 114 4.41 10.32 -4.80
CA ARG A 114 4.06 9.99 -6.18
C ARG A 114 3.15 8.78 -6.28
N PHE A 115 2.35 8.71 -7.32
CA PHE A 115 1.56 7.53 -7.66
C PHE A 115 2.46 6.35 -8.03
N LEU A 116 1.93 5.12 -7.86
CA LEU A 116 2.59 3.89 -8.28
C LEU A 116 2.89 3.92 -9.78
N GLN A 117 4.07 3.44 -10.13
CA GLN A 117 4.55 3.33 -11.52
C GLN A 117 5.05 1.92 -11.80
N ASN A 118 5.22 1.61 -13.09
CA ASN A 118 5.81 0.35 -13.50
C ASN A 118 7.24 0.23 -12.94
N GLY A 119 7.55 -0.94 -12.39
CA GLY A 119 8.84 -1.24 -11.79
C GLY A 119 8.93 -0.98 -10.29
N ASP A 120 7.93 -0.34 -9.67
CA ASP A 120 7.88 -0.21 -8.21
C ASP A 120 7.73 -1.57 -7.54
N VAL A 121 8.33 -1.72 -6.38
CA VAL A 121 8.24 -2.97 -5.61
C VAL A 121 7.10 -2.86 -4.60
N VAL A 122 6.22 -3.85 -4.62
CA VAL A 122 5.13 -4.01 -3.66
C VAL A 122 5.18 -5.38 -3.01
N VAL A 123 4.59 -5.50 -1.84
CA VAL A 123 4.52 -6.77 -1.12
C VAL A 123 3.10 -7.32 -1.24
N LEU A 124 2.99 -8.54 -1.74
CA LEU A 124 1.73 -9.28 -1.84
C LEU A 124 1.60 -10.26 -0.68
N ASN A 125 0.37 -10.40 -0.18
CA ASN A 125 0.01 -11.37 0.84
C ASN A 125 -1.36 -11.99 0.56
N ARG A 126 -1.46 -13.32 0.71
CA ARG A 126 -2.75 -14.03 0.79
C ARG A 126 -2.94 -14.58 2.19
N GLN A 127 -4.10 -14.32 2.79
CA GLN A 127 -4.52 -14.92 4.05
C GLN A 127 -5.25 -16.25 3.80
N PRO A 128 -5.04 -17.29 4.66
CA PRO A 128 -4.19 -17.31 5.84
C PRO A 128 -2.70 -17.42 5.49
N THR A 129 -1.86 -16.63 6.19
CA THR A 129 -0.40 -16.63 5.99
C THR A 129 0.21 -17.79 6.77
N LEU A 130 0.29 -18.98 6.16
CA LEU A 130 0.73 -20.20 6.81
C LEU A 130 2.26 -20.36 6.81
N HIS A 131 2.95 -19.76 5.86
CA HIS A 131 4.41 -19.84 5.73
C HIS A 131 4.98 -18.57 5.09
N ARG A 132 6.31 -18.45 5.10
CA ARG A 132 7.00 -17.25 4.60
C ARG A 132 6.72 -16.90 3.13
N CYS A 133 6.46 -17.91 2.29
CA CYS A 133 6.16 -17.70 0.88
C CYS A 133 4.73 -17.19 0.63
N SER A 134 3.88 -17.11 1.65
CA SER A 134 2.59 -16.44 1.55
C SER A 134 2.71 -14.90 1.54
N ILE A 135 3.94 -14.38 1.70
CA ILE A 135 4.28 -12.97 1.57
C ILE A 135 5.50 -12.87 0.66
N MET A 136 5.36 -12.27 -0.50
CA MET A 136 6.46 -12.06 -1.44
C MET A 136 6.40 -10.68 -2.07
N ALA A 137 7.54 -10.19 -2.55
CA ALA A 137 7.66 -8.93 -3.25
C ALA A 137 7.53 -9.15 -4.75
N HIS A 138 6.80 -8.24 -5.42
CA HIS A 138 6.61 -8.22 -6.86
C HIS A 138 6.83 -6.83 -7.42
N ARG A 139 7.19 -6.74 -8.69
CA ARG A 139 7.29 -5.48 -9.43
C ARG A 139 5.95 -5.12 -10.03
N VAL A 140 5.54 -3.89 -9.85
CA VAL A 140 4.29 -3.38 -10.39
C VAL A 140 4.35 -3.22 -11.90
N ARG A 141 3.34 -3.72 -12.57
CA ARG A 141 2.98 -3.38 -13.94
C ARG A 141 1.55 -2.83 -13.94
N VAL A 142 1.39 -1.57 -14.26
CA VAL A 142 0.06 -0.94 -14.29
C VAL A 142 -0.70 -1.43 -15.52
N VAL A 143 -1.87 -1.99 -15.27
CA VAL A 143 -2.73 -2.60 -16.28
C VAL A 143 -4.14 -2.03 -16.23
N PRO A 144 -4.84 -2.00 -17.34
CA PRO A 144 -6.27 -1.70 -17.33
C PRO A 144 -7.04 -2.83 -16.63
N GLY A 145 -8.16 -2.51 -16.01
CA GLY A 145 -9.03 -3.48 -15.33
C GLY A 145 -9.29 -3.13 -13.88
N LEU A 146 -9.83 -4.09 -13.12
CA LEU A 146 -10.26 -3.90 -11.74
C LEU A 146 -9.62 -4.91 -10.77
N THR A 147 -8.99 -5.97 -11.30
CA THR A 147 -8.43 -7.08 -10.53
C THR A 147 -6.91 -7.02 -10.50
N LEU A 148 -6.30 -7.55 -9.45
CA LEU A 148 -4.86 -7.82 -9.45
C LEU A 148 -4.58 -8.99 -10.38
N GLN A 149 -3.58 -8.85 -11.24
CA GLN A 149 -3.19 -9.88 -12.19
C GLN A 149 -1.92 -10.57 -11.74
N LEU A 150 -1.95 -11.89 -11.58
CA LEU A 150 -0.84 -12.69 -11.10
C LEU A 150 -0.45 -13.74 -12.12
N HIS A 151 0.87 -13.97 -12.28
CA HIS A 151 1.34 -15.07 -13.13
C HIS A 151 0.91 -16.41 -12.53
N PRO A 152 0.33 -17.34 -13.32
CA PRO A 152 -0.20 -18.62 -12.81
C PRO A 152 0.83 -19.47 -12.03
N SER A 153 2.10 -19.40 -12.38
CA SER A 153 3.16 -20.12 -11.63
C SER A 153 3.36 -19.65 -10.19
N CYS A 154 2.87 -18.45 -9.85
CA CYS A 154 2.97 -17.88 -8.49
C CYS A 154 1.81 -18.28 -7.58
N THR A 155 0.83 -19.03 -8.06
CA THR A 155 -0.33 -19.44 -7.26
C THR A 155 0.03 -20.44 -6.17
N ALA A 156 0.91 -21.39 -6.44
CA ALA A 156 1.28 -22.44 -5.50
C ALA A 156 1.90 -21.92 -4.19
N PRO A 157 2.87 -20.97 -4.19
CA PRO A 157 3.41 -20.38 -2.97
C PRO A 157 2.36 -19.66 -2.12
N TYR A 158 1.39 -18.99 -2.75
CA TYR A 158 0.29 -18.30 -2.06
C TYR A 158 -0.85 -19.23 -1.67
N ASN A 159 -0.85 -20.48 -2.15
CA ASN A 159 -1.99 -21.40 -2.08
C ASN A 159 -3.27 -20.71 -2.59
N ALA A 160 -3.15 -20.02 -3.73
CA ALA A 160 -4.20 -19.22 -4.34
C ALA A 160 -4.76 -19.90 -5.59
N ASP A 161 -6.03 -19.65 -5.87
CA ASP A 161 -6.68 -20.01 -7.11
C ASP A 161 -7.49 -18.81 -7.64
N PHE A 162 -7.98 -18.92 -8.88
CA PHE A 162 -8.67 -17.82 -9.55
C PHE A 162 -10.21 -18.02 -9.55
N ASP A 163 -10.73 -18.57 -8.47
CA ASP A 163 -12.16 -18.82 -8.26
C ASP A 163 -12.90 -17.68 -7.54
N GLY A 164 -12.22 -16.56 -7.30
CA GLY A 164 -12.73 -15.41 -6.54
C GLY A 164 -11.87 -15.04 -5.34
N ASP A 165 -10.69 -15.66 -5.23
CA ASP A 165 -9.73 -15.33 -4.19
C ASP A 165 -9.33 -13.86 -4.22
N GLU A 166 -9.16 -13.28 -3.02
CA GLU A 166 -8.67 -11.92 -2.82
C GLU A 166 -7.27 -11.94 -2.22
N MET A 167 -6.42 -11.02 -2.65
CA MET A 167 -5.10 -10.80 -2.07
C MET A 167 -4.92 -9.36 -1.60
N ASN A 168 -4.05 -9.21 -0.61
CA ASN A 168 -3.66 -7.91 -0.08
C ASN A 168 -2.32 -7.48 -0.71
N MET A 169 -2.26 -6.24 -1.14
CA MET A 169 -1.05 -5.60 -1.65
C MET A 169 -0.66 -4.47 -0.71
N HIS A 170 0.60 -4.43 -0.31
CA HIS A 170 1.17 -3.42 0.57
C HIS A 170 2.24 -2.64 -0.17
N VAL A 171 2.19 -1.32 -0.08
CA VAL A 171 3.19 -0.43 -0.68
C VAL A 171 4.16 0.01 0.41
N PRO A 172 5.44 -0.41 0.37
CA PRO A 172 6.44 0.05 1.32
C PRO A 172 6.59 1.57 1.29
N GLN A 173 6.74 2.19 2.45
CA GLN A 173 6.83 3.64 2.61
C GLN A 173 8.23 4.12 2.98
N THR A 174 9.22 3.23 2.92
CA THR A 174 10.64 3.53 3.23
C THR A 174 11.53 3.12 2.08
#